data_7dd9021c89ed04c315d6b3476a348e8d
#
_entry.id   7dd9021c89ed04c315d6b3476a348e8d
#
_cell.length_a   1.000
_cell.length_b   1.000
_cell.length_c   1.000
_cell.angle_alpha   90.00
_cell.angle_beta   90.00
_cell.angle_gamma   90.00
#
_symmetry.space_group_name_H-M   'P 1'
#
loop_
_entity.id
_entity.type
_entity.pdbx_description
1 polymer ?
#
loop_
_entity_poly.entity_id
_entity_poly.type
_entity_poly.pdbx_seq_one_letter_code
_entity_poly.pdbx_strand_id
1 'polypeptide(L)'
;MPHASASAAQRSFGHAWIALGLALAVHVADEAAHDFLALYNPNALAIQERLGGFPFPPTFSFTAWLTGLTLVVAAWLALTPLAYRGRRWLLPLATILSVVHVANGLGHVITSLWLGRAAPGVWSAPLLVASAIWMLTVVQRVRRSPSPPPPNIAVRAT
;
A
#
# COMPACT_ATOMS: atom_id res chain seq x y z
N MET A 1 6.13 23.44 23.12
CA MET A 1 5.50 23.29 21.79
C MET A 1 5.57 21.87 21.17
N PRO A 2 5.78 20.76 21.89
CA PRO A 2 5.89 19.41 21.31
C PRO A 2 4.54 18.81 20.87
N HIS A 3 3.42 19.23 21.43
CA HIS A 3 2.09 18.68 21.10
C HIS A 3 1.59 19.04 19.68
N ALA A 4 1.98 20.19 19.15
CA ALA A 4 1.57 20.61 17.81
C ALA A 4 2.26 19.79 16.70
N SER A 5 3.52 19.42 16.88
CA SER A 5 4.27 18.62 15.93
C SER A 5 3.78 17.15 15.84
N ALA A 6 3.45 16.53 16.99
CA ALA A 6 2.91 15.18 17.03
C ALA A 6 1.55 15.10 16.32
N SER A 7 0.66 16.09 16.52
CA SER A 7 -0.63 16.15 15.83
C SER A 7 -0.48 16.36 14.30
N ALA A 8 0.52 17.13 13.87
CA ALA A 8 0.82 17.30 12.45
C ALA A 8 1.32 16.01 11.79
N ALA A 9 2.22 15.28 12.44
CA ALA A 9 2.71 13.99 11.95
C ALA A 9 1.59 12.95 11.83
N GLN A 10 0.66 12.90 12.78
CA GLN A 10 -0.51 12.02 12.73
C GLN A 10 -1.45 12.38 11.57
N ARG A 11 -1.72 13.67 11.35
CA ARG A 11 -2.52 14.09 10.19
C ARG A 11 -1.85 13.72 8.88
N SER A 12 -0.54 13.94 8.76
CA SER A 12 0.22 13.56 7.57
C SER A 12 0.14 12.04 7.31
N PHE A 13 0.16 11.22 8.38
CA PHE A 13 0.00 9.78 8.25
C PHE A 13 -1.40 9.39 7.73
N GLY A 14 -2.46 10.02 8.25
CA GLY A 14 -3.82 9.82 7.75
C GLY A 14 -3.98 10.21 6.27
N HIS A 15 -3.39 11.36 5.86
CA HIS A 15 -3.43 11.77 4.45
C HIS A 15 -2.66 10.82 3.54
N ALA A 16 -1.45 10.40 3.92
CA ALA A 16 -0.66 9.46 3.15
C ALA A 16 -1.35 8.08 3.06
N TRP A 17 -2.05 7.66 4.12
CA TRP A 17 -2.86 6.45 4.16
C TRP A 17 -3.98 6.47 3.12
N ILE A 18 -4.77 7.54 3.09
CA ILE A 18 -5.83 7.72 2.08
C ILE A 18 -5.23 7.79 0.68
N ALA A 19 -4.19 8.59 0.48
CA ALA A 19 -3.58 8.77 -0.84
C ALA A 19 -3.10 7.45 -1.44
N LEU A 20 -2.45 6.59 -0.63
CA LEU A 20 -2.00 5.28 -1.09
C LEU A 20 -3.18 4.33 -1.35
N GLY A 21 -4.22 4.35 -0.52
CA GLY A 21 -5.43 3.55 -0.76
C GLY A 21 -6.18 3.95 -2.04
N LEU A 22 -6.28 5.26 -2.32
CA LEU A 22 -6.88 5.75 -3.55
C LEU A 22 -6.00 5.48 -4.77
N ALA A 23 -4.67 5.61 -4.63
CA ALA A 23 -3.73 5.24 -5.69
C ALA A 23 -3.85 3.76 -6.05
N LEU A 24 -4.01 2.88 -5.04
CA LEU A 24 -4.28 1.46 -5.27
C LEU A 24 -5.62 1.25 -5.99
N ALA A 25 -6.68 1.95 -5.62
CA ALA A 25 -7.98 1.85 -6.31
C ALA A 25 -7.87 2.23 -7.79
N VAL A 26 -7.17 3.33 -8.09
CA VAL A 26 -6.91 3.75 -9.47
C VAL A 26 -6.06 2.71 -10.22
N HIS A 27 -5.08 2.12 -9.53
CA HIS A 27 -4.20 1.10 -10.12
C HIS A 27 -4.97 -0.18 -10.46
N VAL A 28 -5.83 -0.66 -9.57
CA VAL A 28 -6.71 -1.81 -9.83
C VAL A 28 -7.65 -1.54 -11.00
N ALA A 29 -8.18 -0.33 -11.11
CA ALA A 29 -9.02 0.07 -12.24
C ALA A 29 -8.24 0.10 -13.58
N ASP A 30 -6.99 0.58 -13.56
CA ASP A 30 -6.11 0.57 -14.73
C ASP A 30 -5.79 -0.87 -15.17
N GLU A 31 -5.42 -1.74 -14.24
CA GLU A 31 -5.18 -3.16 -14.51
C GLU A 31 -6.42 -3.87 -15.07
N ALA A 32 -7.61 -3.59 -14.49
CA ALA A 32 -8.87 -4.15 -14.95
C ALA A 32 -9.25 -3.68 -16.36
N ALA A 33 -8.99 -2.40 -16.68
CA ALA A 33 -9.29 -1.82 -17.99
C ALA A 33 -8.36 -2.32 -19.11
N HIS A 34 -7.18 -2.82 -18.76
CA HIS A 34 -6.14 -3.24 -19.72
C HIS A 34 -5.83 -4.74 -19.68
N ASP A 35 -6.78 -5.57 -19.17
CA ASP A 35 -6.72 -7.03 -19.17
C ASP A 35 -5.44 -7.61 -18.51
N PHE A 36 -5.16 -7.17 -17.28
CA PHE A 36 -3.99 -7.61 -16.51
C PHE A 36 -3.89 -9.14 -16.41
N LEU A 37 -5.02 -9.84 -16.26
CA LEU A 37 -5.01 -11.28 -16.07
C LEU A 37 -4.58 -12.06 -17.33
N ALA A 38 -4.74 -11.49 -18.53
CA ALA A 38 -4.22 -12.08 -19.77
C ALA A 38 -2.68 -12.11 -19.78
N LEU A 39 -2.03 -11.18 -19.05
CA LEU A 39 -0.58 -11.20 -18.84
C LEU A 39 -0.20 -12.05 -17.61
N TYR A 40 -0.90 -11.89 -16.50
CA TYR A 40 -0.56 -12.50 -15.21
C TYR A 40 -0.74 -14.03 -15.19
N ASN A 41 -1.91 -14.54 -15.59
CA ASN A 41 -2.24 -15.95 -15.45
C ASN A 41 -1.29 -16.89 -16.25
N PRO A 42 -0.92 -16.61 -17.52
CA PRO A 42 0.03 -17.44 -18.23
C PRO A 42 1.42 -17.46 -17.56
N ASN A 43 1.87 -16.33 -17.02
CA ASN A 43 3.14 -16.25 -16.29
C ASN A 43 3.08 -17.04 -14.97
N ALA A 44 1.95 -16.95 -14.24
CA ALA A 44 1.74 -17.73 -13.02
C ALA A 44 1.80 -19.24 -13.31
N LEU A 45 1.13 -19.72 -14.37
CA LEU A 45 1.17 -21.10 -14.80
C LEU A 45 2.58 -21.56 -15.19
N ALA A 46 3.32 -20.75 -15.93
CA ALA A 46 4.70 -21.06 -16.31
C ALA A 46 5.64 -21.16 -15.09
N ILE A 47 5.41 -20.36 -14.04
CA ILE A 47 6.14 -20.45 -12.77
C ILE A 47 5.76 -21.74 -12.04
N GLN A 48 4.46 -22.06 -11.95
CA GLN A 48 3.98 -23.30 -11.31
C GLN A 48 4.60 -24.53 -11.97
N GLU A 49 4.65 -24.57 -13.30
CA GLU A 49 5.28 -25.66 -14.04
C GLU A 49 6.76 -25.83 -13.69
N ARG A 50 7.52 -24.71 -13.65
CA ARG A 50 8.94 -24.72 -13.25
C ARG A 50 9.17 -25.16 -11.80
N LEU A 51 8.18 -24.95 -10.93
CA LEU A 51 8.20 -25.38 -9.52
C LEU A 51 7.63 -26.81 -9.32
N GLY A 52 7.56 -27.62 -10.38
CA GLY A 52 7.08 -29.00 -10.29
C GLY A 52 5.59 -29.13 -10.00
N GLY A 53 4.78 -28.16 -10.41
CA GLY A 53 3.34 -28.15 -10.19
C GLY A 53 2.90 -27.57 -8.85
N PHE A 54 3.81 -26.94 -8.09
CA PHE A 54 3.43 -26.25 -6.86
C PHE A 54 2.46 -25.09 -7.18
N PRO A 55 1.25 -24.99 -6.54
CA PRO A 55 0.17 -24.09 -6.95
C PRO A 55 0.39 -22.65 -6.50
N PHE A 56 1.59 -22.12 -6.68
CA PHE A 56 1.96 -20.72 -6.36
C PHE A 56 2.91 -20.16 -7.43
N PRO A 57 2.69 -18.90 -7.89
CA PRO A 57 1.58 -18.01 -7.56
C PRO A 57 0.23 -18.49 -8.12
N PRO A 58 -0.91 -18.22 -7.44
CA PRO A 58 -2.21 -18.69 -7.90
C PRO A 58 -2.67 -17.98 -9.17
N THR A 59 -3.51 -18.64 -9.99
CA THR A 59 -4.26 -18.00 -11.08
C THR A 59 -5.62 -17.53 -10.59
N PHE A 60 -6.20 -16.55 -11.26
CA PHE A 60 -7.48 -15.97 -10.86
C PHE A 60 -8.47 -15.88 -12.04
N SER A 61 -9.77 -16.05 -11.74
CA SER A 61 -10.81 -15.51 -12.61
C SER A 61 -10.89 -13.98 -12.42
N PHE A 62 -11.35 -13.25 -13.44
CA PHE A 62 -11.49 -11.80 -13.37
C PHE A 62 -12.36 -11.37 -12.18
N THR A 63 -13.50 -12.04 -11.98
CA THR A 63 -14.41 -11.73 -10.86
C THR A 63 -13.74 -11.94 -9.50
N ALA A 64 -13.06 -13.07 -9.29
CA ALA A 64 -12.39 -13.34 -8.01
C ALA A 64 -11.27 -12.33 -7.72
N TRP A 65 -10.46 -12.02 -8.73
CA TRP A 65 -9.37 -11.05 -8.63
C TRP A 65 -9.89 -9.64 -8.32
N LEU A 66 -10.83 -9.13 -9.12
CA LEU A 66 -11.37 -7.78 -8.94
C LEU A 66 -12.12 -7.64 -7.62
N THR A 67 -12.96 -8.62 -7.27
CA THR A 67 -13.69 -8.60 -5.98
C THR A 67 -12.71 -8.62 -4.81
N GLY A 68 -11.69 -9.49 -4.85
CA GLY A 68 -10.69 -9.56 -3.79
C GLY A 68 -9.96 -8.24 -3.61
N LEU A 69 -9.47 -7.61 -4.68
CA LEU A 69 -8.79 -6.32 -4.60
C LEU A 69 -9.72 -5.18 -4.18
N THR A 70 -10.98 -5.18 -4.63
CA THR A 70 -11.98 -4.19 -4.19
C THR A 70 -12.21 -4.28 -2.69
N LEU A 71 -12.32 -5.49 -2.14
CA LEU A 71 -12.45 -5.70 -0.69
C LEU A 71 -11.21 -5.25 0.07
N VAL A 72 -10.01 -5.49 -0.48
CA VAL A 72 -8.75 -4.98 0.11
C VAL A 72 -8.74 -3.46 0.16
N VAL A 73 -9.10 -2.78 -0.94
CA VAL A 73 -9.20 -1.31 -0.98
C VAL A 73 -10.23 -0.80 0.01
N ALA A 74 -11.41 -1.41 0.07
CA ALA A 74 -12.47 -1.03 1.01
C ALA A 74 -12.01 -1.19 2.47
N ALA A 75 -11.40 -2.33 2.81
CA ALA A 75 -10.86 -2.57 4.15
C ALA A 75 -9.74 -1.56 4.50
N TRP A 76 -8.86 -1.25 3.52
CA TRP A 76 -7.84 -0.23 3.68
C TRP A 76 -8.45 1.13 4.04
N LEU A 77 -9.40 1.59 3.24
CA LEU A 77 -10.04 2.89 3.46
C LEU A 77 -10.87 2.92 4.75
N ALA A 78 -11.46 1.81 5.16
CA ALA A 78 -12.16 1.69 6.44
C ALA A 78 -11.23 1.87 7.66
N LEU A 79 -9.94 1.59 7.53
CA LEU A 79 -8.94 1.82 8.58
C LEU A 79 -8.47 3.29 8.69
N THR A 80 -8.90 4.16 7.79
CA THR A 80 -8.51 5.58 7.77
C THR A 80 -8.70 6.31 9.10
N PRO A 81 -9.82 6.15 9.84
CA PRO A 81 -9.97 6.81 11.14
C PRO A 81 -8.89 6.39 12.15
N LEU A 82 -8.40 5.16 12.08
CA LEU A 82 -7.33 4.66 12.94
C LEU A 82 -5.97 5.24 12.53
N ALA A 83 -5.74 5.45 11.24
CA ALA A 83 -4.55 6.13 10.74
C ALA A 83 -4.48 7.57 11.24
N TYR A 84 -5.58 8.34 11.18
CA TYR A 84 -5.65 9.70 11.74
C TYR A 84 -5.48 9.74 13.26
N ARG A 85 -5.90 8.67 13.96
CA ARG A 85 -5.67 8.53 15.41
C ARG A 85 -4.23 8.10 15.74
N GLY A 86 -3.36 7.90 14.77
CA GLY A 86 -1.97 7.55 14.95
C GLY A 86 -1.76 6.18 15.61
N ARG A 87 -2.63 5.21 15.32
CA ARG A 87 -2.50 3.85 15.88
C ARG A 87 -1.19 3.19 15.42
N ARG A 88 -0.27 2.99 16.35
CA ARG A 88 1.11 2.55 16.07
C ARG A 88 1.21 1.18 15.37
N TRP A 89 0.25 0.29 15.59
CA TRP A 89 0.23 -1.01 14.92
C TRP A 89 0.01 -0.91 13.40
N LEU A 90 -0.51 0.22 12.90
CA LEU A 90 -0.60 0.47 11.45
C LEU A 90 0.75 0.79 10.81
N LEU A 91 1.76 1.21 11.56
CA LEU A 91 3.06 1.60 10.99
C LEU A 91 3.79 0.44 10.30
N PRO A 92 3.92 -0.76 10.90
CA PRO A 92 4.51 -1.89 10.18
C PRO A 92 3.68 -2.29 8.96
N LEU A 93 2.35 -2.31 9.07
CA LEU A 93 1.46 -2.59 7.95
C LEU A 93 1.67 -1.59 6.81
N ALA A 94 1.65 -0.28 7.12
CA ALA A 94 1.90 0.78 6.14
C ALA A 94 3.28 0.63 5.47
N THR A 95 4.30 0.21 6.23
CA THR A 95 5.64 -0.02 5.67
C THR A 95 5.64 -1.16 4.68
N ILE A 96 5.11 -2.33 5.07
CA ILE A 96 5.06 -3.54 4.22
C ILE A 96 4.28 -3.23 2.93
N LEU A 97 3.09 -2.68 3.08
CA LEU A 97 2.24 -2.35 1.94
C LEU A 97 2.90 -1.34 1.00
N SER A 98 3.56 -0.31 1.54
CA SER A 98 4.27 0.67 0.71
C SER A 98 5.42 0.02 -0.08
N VAL A 99 6.20 -0.87 0.54
CA VAL A 99 7.28 -1.59 -0.16
C VAL A 99 6.70 -2.47 -1.27
N VAL A 100 5.61 -3.18 -0.99
CA VAL A 100 4.90 -4.01 -2.00
C VAL A 100 4.42 -3.15 -3.16
N HIS A 101 3.83 -1.97 -2.90
CA HIS A 101 3.31 -1.10 -3.96
C HIS A 101 4.43 -0.43 -4.77
N VAL A 102 5.56 -0.10 -4.16
CA VAL A 102 6.75 0.35 -4.91
C VAL A 102 7.23 -0.77 -5.84
N ALA A 103 7.37 -1.99 -5.34
CA ALA A 103 7.80 -3.13 -6.14
C ALA A 103 6.79 -3.45 -7.26
N ASN A 104 5.49 -3.38 -6.96
CA ASN A 104 4.43 -3.58 -7.95
C ASN A 104 4.49 -2.54 -9.08
N GLY A 105 4.49 -1.25 -8.73
CA GLY A 105 4.56 -0.19 -9.74
C GLY A 105 5.82 -0.24 -10.60
N LEU A 106 6.99 -0.52 -9.99
CA LEU A 106 8.23 -0.73 -10.75
C LEU A 106 8.14 -1.96 -11.64
N GLY A 107 7.48 -3.02 -11.18
CA GLY A 107 7.22 -4.23 -11.97
C GLY A 107 6.47 -3.93 -13.27
N HIS A 108 5.42 -3.09 -13.23
CA HIS A 108 4.68 -2.67 -14.44
C HIS A 108 5.54 -1.86 -15.41
N VAL A 109 6.40 -0.97 -14.89
CA VAL A 109 7.33 -0.21 -15.74
C VAL A 109 8.35 -1.15 -16.39
N ILE A 110 8.99 -2.03 -15.64
CA ILE A 110 9.95 -3.01 -16.14
C ILE A 110 9.30 -3.93 -17.19
N THR A 111 8.11 -4.43 -16.91
CA THR A 111 7.35 -5.27 -17.83
C THR A 111 7.03 -4.53 -19.14
N SER A 112 6.64 -3.25 -19.06
CA SER A 112 6.38 -2.43 -20.24
C SER A 112 7.62 -2.25 -21.11
N LEU A 113 8.78 -2.01 -20.48
CA LEU A 113 10.06 -1.90 -21.17
C LEU A 113 10.45 -3.21 -21.84
N TRP A 114 10.27 -4.32 -21.14
CA TRP A 114 10.58 -5.66 -21.66
C TRP A 114 9.68 -6.06 -22.85
N LEU A 115 8.39 -5.69 -22.78
CA LEU A 115 7.42 -6.00 -23.84
C LEU A 115 7.52 -5.01 -25.03
N GLY A 116 8.24 -3.89 -24.91
CA GLY A 116 8.24 -2.81 -25.89
C GLY A 116 6.88 -2.13 -26.10
N ARG A 117 5.94 -2.30 -25.15
CA ARG A 117 4.59 -1.70 -25.17
C ARG A 117 4.07 -1.46 -23.75
N ALA A 118 3.06 -0.62 -23.61
CA ALA A 118 2.41 -0.41 -22.30
C ALA A 118 1.85 -1.74 -21.76
N ALA A 119 2.31 -2.14 -20.58
CA ALA A 119 1.73 -3.23 -19.82
C ALA A 119 0.51 -2.74 -19.02
N PRO A 120 -0.48 -3.59 -18.73
CA PRO A 120 -1.57 -3.25 -17.83
C PRO A 120 -1.04 -2.69 -16.50
N GLY A 121 -1.66 -1.64 -15.96
CA GLY A 121 -1.24 -0.99 -14.71
C GLY A 121 -0.11 0.03 -14.84
N VAL A 122 0.57 0.15 -16.00
CA VAL A 122 1.72 1.07 -16.16
C VAL A 122 1.32 2.54 -16.08
N TRP A 123 0.11 2.90 -16.49
CA TRP A 123 -0.33 4.30 -16.52
C TRP A 123 -0.55 4.86 -15.10
N SER A 124 -1.01 4.03 -14.19
CA SER A 124 -1.22 4.37 -12.79
C SER A 124 0.01 4.06 -11.90
N ALA A 125 0.98 3.30 -12.39
CA ALA A 125 2.18 2.92 -11.64
C ALA A 125 2.95 4.12 -11.06
N PRO A 126 3.15 5.26 -11.75
CA PRO A 126 3.83 6.42 -11.17
C PRO A 126 3.08 7.00 -9.95
N LEU A 127 1.75 7.06 -10.00
CA LEU A 127 0.92 7.52 -8.89
C LEU A 127 1.05 6.58 -7.69
N LEU A 128 1.00 5.27 -7.93
CA LEU A 128 1.14 4.25 -6.90
C LEU A 128 2.50 4.33 -6.21
N VAL A 129 3.58 4.40 -6.99
CA VAL A 129 4.96 4.50 -6.47
C VAL A 129 5.16 5.80 -5.69
N ALA A 130 4.72 6.94 -6.21
CA ALA A 130 4.85 8.23 -5.53
C ALA A 130 4.10 8.25 -4.19
N SER A 131 2.86 7.73 -4.15
CA SER A 131 2.07 7.62 -2.93
C SER A 131 2.71 6.67 -1.91
N ALA A 132 3.28 5.55 -2.36
CA ALA A 132 3.97 4.59 -1.51
C ALA A 132 5.26 5.17 -0.92
N ILE A 133 6.06 5.89 -1.70
CA ILE A 133 7.26 6.59 -1.22
C ILE A 133 6.88 7.67 -0.20
N TRP A 134 5.84 8.44 -0.48
CA TRP A 134 5.34 9.43 0.48
C TRP A 134 4.95 8.77 1.80
N MET A 135 4.18 7.67 1.75
CA MET A 135 3.82 6.91 2.96
C MET A 135 5.07 6.46 3.74
N LEU A 136 6.09 5.92 3.08
CA LEU A 136 7.34 5.50 3.73
C LEU A 136 8.04 6.67 4.45
N THR A 137 8.11 7.84 3.80
CA THR A 137 8.71 9.03 4.42
C THR A 137 7.93 9.49 5.65
N VAL A 138 6.60 9.47 5.58
CA VAL A 138 5.73 9.84 6.71
C VAL A 138 5.85 8.83 7.85
N VAL A 139 5.85 7.53 7.58
CA VAL A 139 6.06 6.48 8.59
C VAL A 139 7.39 6.68 9.33
N GLN A 140 8.47 6.98 8.60
CA GLN A 140 9.76 7.25 9.22
C GLN A 140 9.72 8.48 10.15
N ARG A 141 9.04 9.56 9.73
CA ARG A 141 8.86 10.76 10.57
C ARG A 141 8.08 10.44 11.85
N VAL A 142 6.97 9.69 11.74
CA VAL A 142 6.15 9.28 12.89
C VAL A 142 6.96 8.40 13.85
N ARG A 143 7.78 7.48 13.36
CA ARG A 143 8.63 6.62 14.20
C ARG A 143 9.69 7.41 14.97
N ARG A 144 10.22 8.48 14.38
CA ARG A 144 11.25 9.34 14.99
C ARG A 144 10.68 10.37 15.96
N SER A 145 9.36 10.61 15.94
CA SER A 145 8.70 11.53 16.86
C SER A 145 8.73 10.94 18.28
N PRO A 146 9.24 11.69 19.28
CA PRO A 146 9.27 11.23 20.67
C PRO A 146 7.86 10.86 21.15
N SER A 147 7.76 9.80 21.95
CA SER A 147 6.51 9.49 22.67
C SER A 147 6.20 10.66 23.60
N PRO A 148 4.91 11.07 23.74
CA PRO A 148 4.55 12.05 24.75
C PRO A 148 5.02 11.56 26.12
N PRO A 149 5.56 12.45 26.99
CA PRO A 149 5.94 12.07 28.34
C PRO A 149 4.73 11.47 29.05
N PRO A 150 4.95 10.50 29.96
CA PRO A 150 3.87 9.97 30.77
C PRO A 150 3.17 11.13 31.50
N PRO A 151 1.84 11.06 31.70
CA PRO A 151 1.15 12.07 32.45
C PRO A 151 1.83 12.20 33.82
N ASN A 152 2.23 13.42 34.17
CA ASN A 152 2.74 13.71 35.51
C ASN A 152 1.66 13.29 36.51
N ILE A 153 1.85 12.13 37.09
CA ILE A 153 1.11 11.73 38.29
C ILE A 153 1.67 12.68 39.37
N ALA A 154 1.04 13.83 39.52
CA ALA A 154 1.29 14.68 40.67
C ALA A 154 0.94 13.81 41.90
N VAL A 155 1.97 13.28 42.57
CA VAL A 155 1.84 12.70 43.88
C VAL A 155 1.27 13.82 44.75
N ARG A 156 -0.04 13.76 45.02
CA ARG A 156 -0.65 14.59 46.04
C ARG A 156 -0.04 14.08 47.37
N ALA A 157 1.05 14.77 47.77
CA ALA A 157 1.51 14.67 49.14
C ALA A 157 0.39 15.29 50.01
N THR A 158 -0.33 14.44 50.72
CA THR A 158 -1.21 14.78 51.85
C THR A 158 -0.36 15.02 53.08
#